data_c869a107eea63347c9ead1815338f940
#
_entry.id   c869a107eea63347c9ead1815338f940
#
_cell.length_a   1.000
_cell.length_b   1.000
_cell.length_c   1.000
_cell.angle_alpha   90.00
_cell.angle_beta   90.00
_cell.angle_gamma   90.00
#
_symmetry.space_group_name_H-M   'P 1'
#
loop_
_entity.id
_entity.type
_entity.pdbx_description
1 polymer ?
#
loop_
_entity_poly.entity_id
_entity_poly.type
_entity_poly.pdbx_seq_one_letter_code
_entity_poly.pdbx_strand_id
1 'polypeptide(L)'
;EPGAWAAREWLRAKCAGRVVVFRVDYQVPNGREYGQAFLGQENLAVGLVAAGLAKAREGRGKSAEESDLERALKEAEAAAREAGRGLWGDLGPGGGVRATPKGDADAAALLAAHKGRTVRAVVEQVGSGSAFRATLLPGFEHVPVFVAGLQCPSMGRRAAAEGAEGTPPDKWGGEAKQFTELRILSREV
;
A
#
# COMPACT_ATOMS: atom_id res chain seq x y z
N GLU A 1 2.15 0.87 -14.18
CA GLU A 1 2.97 2.05 -14.54
C GLU A 1 4.39 1.87 -14.02
N PRO A 2 5.43 2.41 -14.72
CA PRO A 2 6.80 2.40 -14.25
C PRO A 2 6.92 3.02 -12.86
N GLY A 3 7.70 2.40 -11.96
CA GLY A 3 7.95 2.91 -10.62
C GLY A 3 6.77 2.83 -9.63
N ALA A 4 5.58 2.40 -10.04
CA ALA A 4 4.40 2.38 -9.17
C ALA A 4 4.59 1.51 -7.91
N TRP A 5 5.23 0.36 -8.03
CA TRP A 5 5.57 -0.48 -6.89
C TRP A 5 6.54 0.23 -5.95
N ALA A 6 7.61 0.81 -6.49
CA ALA A 6 8.61 1.51 -5.69
C ALA A 6 8.00 2.70 -4.92
N ALA A 7 7.12 3.47 -5.57
CA ALA A 7 6.39 4.58 -4.93
C ALA A 7 5.50 4.08 -3.77
N ARG A 8 4.76 3.00 -3.99
CA ARG A 8 3.94 2.38 -2.95
C ARG A 8 4.78 1.89 -1.78
N GLU A 9 5.88 1.17 -2.05
CA GLU A 9 6.76 0.64 -1.03
C GLU A 9 7.47 1.74 -0.23
N TRP A 10 7.83 2.84 -0.89
CA TRP A 10 8.39 4.00 -0.21
C TRP A 10 7.42 4.58 0.82
N LEU A 11 6.15 4.80 0.41
CA LEU A 11 5.12 5.28 1.33
C LEU A 11 4.82 4.28 2.44
N ARG A 12 4.71 2.99 2.11
CA ARG A 12 4.48 1.93 3.07
C ARG A 12 5.57 1.88 4.14
N ALA A 13 6.82 1.86 3.72
CA ALA A 13 7.97 1.80 4.64
C ALA A 13 8.08 3.04 5.54
N LYS A 14 7.69 4.21 5.02
CA LYS A 14 7.67 5.44 5.81
C LYS A 14 6.50 5.54 6.78
N CYS A 15 5.30 5.14 6.35
CA CYS A 15 4.06 5.47 7.06
C CYS A 15 3.50 4.32 7.90
N ALA A 16 3.80 3.05 7.56
CA ALA A 16 3.21 1.91 8.26
C ALA A 16 3.57 1.91 9.75
N GLY A 17 2.55 1.91 10.60
CA GLY A 17 2.69 1.94 12.05
C GLY A 17 3.09 3.31 12.64
N ARG A 18 3.05 4.38 11.85
CA ARG A 18 3.31 5.75 12.30
C ARG A 18 2.05 6.62 12.19
N VAL A 19 2.01 7.68 12.96
CA VAL A 19 0.95 8.69 12.87
C VAL A 19 1.26 9.64 11.71
N VAL A 20 0.35 9.72 10.76
CA VAL A 20 0.40 10.65 9.64
C VAL A 20 -0.66 11.73 9.88
N VAL A 21 -0.26 12.99 9.73
CA VAL A 21 -1.18 14.13 9.82
C VAL A 21 -1.65 14.49 8.42
N PHE A 22 -2.96 14.55 8.23
CA PHE A 22 -3.58 14.98 6.98
C PHE A 22 -4.21 16.36 7.17
N ARG A 23 -3.84 17.32 6.31
CA ARG A 23 -4.42 18.66 6.27
C ARG A 23 -5.27 18.79 5.01
N VAL A 24 -6.56 18.99 5.16
CA VAL A 24 -7.47 19.21 4.05
C VAL A 24 -7.27 20.61 3.48
N ASP A 25 -7.00 20.70 2.17
CA ASP A 25 -6.88 21.96 1.46
C ASP A 25 -8.23 22.36 0.80
N TYR A 26 -8.94 21.37 0.22
CA TYR A 26 -10.27 21.59 -0.38
C TYR A 26 -11.07 20.29 -0.49
N GLN A 27 -12.38 20.44 -0.63
CA GLN A 27 -13.31 19.35 -0.88
C GLN A 27 -14.02 19.56 -2.23
N VAL A 28 -14.24 18.48 -2.96
CA VAL A 28 -14.99 18.50 -4.22
C VAL A 28 -16.46 18.09 -4.01
N PRO A 29 -17.37 18.43 -4.95
CA PRO A 29 -18.82 18.21 -4.78
C PRO A 29 -19.23 16.75 -4.51
N ASN A 30 -18.42 15.76 -4.90
CA ASN A 30 -18.67 14.35 -4.62
C ASN A 30 -18.24 13.90 -3.20
N GLY A 31 -17.90 14.84 -2.32
CA GLY A 31 -17.51 14.59 -0.95
C GLY A 31 -16.05 14.18 -0.75
N ARG A 32 -15.24 14.09 -1.81
CA ARG A 32 -13.82 13.78 -1.66
C ARG A 32 -13.03 14.98 -1.18
N GLU A 33 -12.18 14.75 -0.20
CA GLU A 33 -11.25 15.73 0.34
C GLU A 33 -9.87 15.56 -0.32
N TYR A 34 -9.25 16.68 -0.61
CA TYR A 34 -7.90 16.78 -1.13
C TYR A 34 -7.05 17.62 -0.18
N GLY A 35 -5.80 17.22 -0.01
CA GLY A 35 -4.94 17.90 0.94
C GLY A 35 -3.54 17.33 0.96
N GLN A 36 -2.81 17.66 2.00
CA GLN A 36 -1.42 17.30 2.18
C GLN A 36 -1.26 16.36 3.37
N ALA A 37 -0.37 15.39 3.22
CA ALA A 37 -0.05 14.43 4.26
C ALA A 37 1.37 14.63 4.78
N PHE A 38 1.53 14.60 6.10
CA PHE A 38 2.79 14.88 6.79
C PHE A 38 3.17 13.75 7.73
N LEU A 39 4.44 13.40 7.73
CA LEU A 39 5.06 12.57 8.75
C LEU A 39 6.02 13.45 9.58
N GLY A 40 5.56 13.87 10.75
CA GLY A 40 6.24 14.92 11.49
C GLY A 40 6.24 16.24 10.70
N GLN A 41 7.42 16.75 10.36
CA GLN A 41 7.59 17.95 9.55
C GLN A 41 7.73 17.67 8.04
N GLU A 42 7.88 16.41 7.65
CA GLU A 42 8.07 16.04 6.25
C GLU A 42 6.74 15.99 5.50
N ASN A 43 6.62 16.76 4.43
CA ASN A 43 5.52 16.61 3.48
C ASN A 43 5.77 15.38 2.60
N LEU A 44 4.89 14.38 2.68
CA LEU A 44 5.07 13.10 1.99
C LEU A 44 5.05 13.23 0.47
N ALA A 45 4.30 14.19 -0.08
CA ALA A 45 4.29 14.44 -1.52
C ALA A 45 5.64 14.96 -2.01
N VAL A 46 6.21 15.95 -1.31
CA VAL A 46 7.55 16.49 -1.63
C VAL A 46 8.62 15.40 -1.49
N GLY A 47 8.57 14.60 -0.42
CA GLY A 47 9.48 13.47 -0.21
C GLY A 47 9.42 12.42 -1.32
N LEU A 48 8.21 12.09 -1.79
CA LEU A 48 7.99 11.12 -2.88
C LEU A 48 8.55 11.63 -4.22
N VAL A 49 8.33 12.91 -4.52
CA VAL A 49 8.88 13.57 -5.73
C VAL A 49 10.41 13.67 -5.65
N ALA A 50 10.97 14.06 -4.51
CA ALA A 50 12.42 14.11 -4.29
C ALA A 50 13.11 12.76 -4.43
N ALA A 51 12.40 11.65 -4.11
CA ALA A 51 12.87 10.30 -4.36
C ALA A 51 12.76 9.88 -5.85
N GLY A 52 12.18 10.73 -6.72
CA GLY A 52 11.95 10.43 -8.13
C GLY A 52 10.84 9.40 -8.37
N LEU A 53 9.93 9.18 -7.40
CA LEU A 53 8.89 8.16 -7.46
C LEU A 53 7.52 8.71 -7.85
N ALA A 54 7.41 10.03 -7.99
CA ALA A 54 6.25 10.72 -8.52
C ALA A 54 6.70 11.94 -9.33
N LYS A 55 5.80 12.45 -10.16
CA LYS A 55 5.98 13.69 -10.91
C LYS A 55 5.20 14.81 -10.24
N ALA A 56 5.76 16.01 -10.21
CA ALA A 56 5.02 17.20 -9.87
C ALA A 56 3.90 17.41 -10.92
N ARG A 57 2.69 17.65 -10.46
CA ARG A 57 1.57 17.96 -11.34
C ARG A 57 1.42 19.48 -11.40
N GLU A 58 1.31 20.02 -12.61
CA GLU A 58 0.96 21.43 -12.76
C GLU A 58 -0.41 21.68 -12.11
N GLY A 59 -0.45 22.70 -11.24
CA GLY A 59 -1.67 23.07 -10.53
C GLY A 59 -2.80 23.39 -11.48
N ARG A 60 -3.98 22.84 -11.25
CA ARG A 60 -5.21 23.22 -11.96
C ARG A 60 -5.84 24.51 -11.40
N GLY A 61 -5.16 25.18 -10.49
CA GLY A 61 -5.64 26.40 -9.85
C GLY A 61 -5.62 27.60 -10.80
N LYS A 62 -6.71 28.36 -10.82
CA LYS A 62 -6.81 29.66 -11.53
C LYS A 62 -6.03 30.79 -10.82
N SER A 63 -5.23 30.49 -9.81
CA SER A 63 -4.39 31.46 -9.13
C SER A 63 -3.17 31.75 -9.99
N ALA A 64 -2.91 33.04 -10.26
CA ALA A 64 -1.72 33.48 -10.98
C ALA A 64 -0.42 33.36 -10.16
N GLU A 65 -0.55 33.05 -8.87
CA GLU A 65 0.59 32.88 -7.94
C GLU A 65 0.81 31.40 -7.64
N GLU A 66 2.04 30.97 -7.84
CA GLU A 66 2.50 29.63 -7.50
C GLU A 66 2.50 29.44 -5.97
N SER A 67 1.86 28.37 -5.50
CA SER A 67 1.86 28.06 -4.07
C SER A 67 3.24 27.58 -3.61
N ASP A 68 3.55 27.75 -2.32
CA ASP A 68 4.80 27.26 -1.73
C ASP A 68 4.98 25.75 -1.94
N LEU A 69 3.89 25.00 -1.92
CA LEU A 69 3.91 23.57 -2.20
C LEU A 69 4.28 23.28 -3.67
N GLU A 70 3.70 23.99 -4.62
CA GLU A 70 4.00 23.79 -6.05
C GLU A 70 5.47 24.10 -6.34
N ARG A 71 6.01 25.18 -5.77
CA ARG A 71 7.43 25.51 -5.87
C ARG A 71 8.30 24.39 -5.30
N ALA A 72 8.01 23.92 -4.07
CA ALA A 72 8.74 22.84 -3.42
C ALA A 72 8.69 21.53 -4.24
N LEU A 73 7.54 21.19 -4.85
CA LEU A 73 7.42 20.02 -5.70
C LEU A 73 8.23 20.12 -6.98
N LYS A 74 8.25 21.30 -7.64
CA LYS A 74 9.06 21.54 -8.85
C LYS A 74 10.56 21.48 -8.56
N GLU A 75 11.00 22.10 -7.47
CA GLU A 75 12.39 22.05 -7.02
C GLU A 75 12.81 20.61 -6.71
N ALA A 76 11.98 19.85 -6.00
CA ALA A 76 12.22 18.45 -5.68
C ALA A 76 12.31 17.58 -6.95
N GLU A 77 11.42 17.83 -7.94
CA GLU A 77 11.45 17.11 -9.22
C GLU A 77 12.70 17.43 -10.02
N ALA A 78 13.10 18.71 -10.10
CA ALA A 78 14.30 19.13 -10.80
C ALA A 78 15.55 18.46 -10.20
N ALA A 79 15.69 18.46 -8.89
CA ALA A 79 16.77 17.78 -8.19
C ALA A 79 16.75 16.25 -8.38
N ALA A 80 15.58 15.63 -8.45
CA ALA A 80 15.44 14.20 -8.72
C ALA A 80 15.85 13.85 -10.15
N ARG A 81 15.50 14.69 -11.13
CA ARG A 81 15.90 14.55 -12.55
C ARG A 81 17.41 14.68 -12.73
N GLU A 82 18.00 15.72 -12.16
CA GLU A 82 19.45 15.96 -12.22
C GLU A 82 20.24 14.78 -11.63
N ALA A 83 19.76 14.24 -10.51
CA ALA A 83 20.38 13.10 -9.84
C ALA A 83 20.01 11.73 -10.44
N GLY A 84 19.18 11.66 -11.51
CA GLY A 84 18.74 10.43 -12.14
C GLY A 84 18.01 9.45 -11.20
N ARG A 85 17.19 9.98 -10.27
CA ARG A 85 16.51 9.14 -9.27
C ARG A 85 15.19 8.56 -9.80
N GLY A 86 14.91 7.31 -9.42
CA GLY A 86 13.61 6.66 -9.65
C GLY A 86 13.18 6.71 -11.12
N LEU A 87 12.07 7.39 -11.43
CA LEU A 87 11.51 7.55 -12.77
C LEU A 87 12.44 8.25 -13.79
N TRP A 88 13.47 8.93 -13.29
CA TRP A 88 14.42 9.70 -14.08
C TRP A 88 15.75 8.96 -14.31
N GLY A 89 15.90 7.76 -13.72
CA GLY A 89 17.07 6.92 -13.85
C GLY A 89 16.76 5.59 -14.52
N ASP A 90 17.71 4.66 -14.39
CA ASP A 90 17.49 3.28 -14.84
C ASP A 90 16.65 2.52 -13.80
N LEU A 91 15.43 2.20 -14.18
CA LEU A 91 14.51 1.38 -13.36
C LEU A 91 14.77 -0.12 -13.49
N GLY A 92 15.79 -0.52 -14.23
CA GLY A 92 16.13 -1.92 -14.50
C GLY A 92 15.19 -2.60 -15.48
N PRO A 93 15.34 -3.93 -15.67
CA PRO A 93 14.54 -4.70 -16.60
C PRO A 93 13.03 -4.52 -16.38
N GLY A 94 12.28 -4.23 -17.45
CA GLY A 94 10.84 -4.00 -17.39
C GLY A 94 10.43 -2.61 -16.89
N GLY A 95 11.38 -1.64 -16.78
CA GLY A 95 11.07 -0.27 -16.40
C GLY A 95 10.48 -0.14 -14.98
N GLY A 96 10.86 -1.02 -14.05
CA GLY A 96 10.34 -1.04 -12.69
C GLY A 96 8.86 -1.45 -12.58
N VAL A 97 8.28 -1.97 -13.66
CA VAL A 97 6.92 -2.52 -13.63
C VAL A 97 6.95 -3.91 -12.97
N ARG A 98 6.10 -4.09 -11.95
CA ARG A 98 5.88 -5.38 -11.32
C ARG A 98 4.52 -5.91 -11.74
N ALA A 99 4.50 -7.03 -12.46
CA ALA A 99 3.27 -7.75 -12.75
C ALA A 99 2.96 -8.66 -11.57
N THR A 100 1.81 -8.46 -10.92
CA THR A 100 1.27 -9.48 -10.02
C THR A 100 0.57 -10.53 -10.87
N PRO A 101 0.89 -11.82 -10.71
CA PRO A 101 0.16 -12.89 -11.38
C PRO A 101 -1.35 -12.76 -11.09
N LYS A 102 -2.18 -12.83 -12.13
CA LYS A 102 -3.63 -12.86 -11.95
C LYS A 102 -4.06 -14.25 -11.50
N GLY A 103 -4.79 -14.32 -10.41
CA GLY A 103 -5.29 -15.58 -9.86
C GLY A 103 -4.54 -16.02 -8.59
N ASP A 104 -5.02 -17.10 -8.00
CA ASP A 104 -4.34 -17.71 -6.85
C ASP A 104 -3.08 -18.44 -7.37
N ALA A 105 -2.00 -18.29 -6.62
CA ALA A 105 -0.74 -18.96 -6.95
C ALA A 105 -0.91 -20.49 -6.85
N ASP A 106 -0.20 -21.22 -7.71
CA ASP A 106 -0.19 -22.67 -7.64
C ASP A 106 0.40 -23.15 -6.29
N ALA A 107 -0.47 -23.66 -5.43
CA ALA A 107 -0.12 -24.08 -4.08
C ALA A 107 0.93 -25.21 -4.08
N ALA A 108 0.90 -26.11 -5.07
CA ALA A 108 1.86 -27.20 -5.17
C ALA A 108 3.25 -26.68 -5.56
N ALA A 109 3.31 -25.77 -6.51
CA ALA A 109 4.56 -25.13 -6.93
C ALA A 109 5.16 -24.29 -5.80
N LEU A 110 4.34 -23.52 -5.08
CA LEU A 110 4.76 -22.74 -3.90
C LEU A 110 5.30 -23.65 -2.79
N LEU A 111 4.59 -24.72 -2.50
CA LEU A 111 5.04 -25.68 -1.49
C LEU A 111 6.39 -26.29 -1.87
N ALA A 112 6.58 -26.69 -3.13
CA ALA A 112 7.83 -27.24 -3.61
C ALA A 112 9.00 -26.23 -3.52
N ALA A 113 8.73 -24.96 -3.84
CA ALA A 113 9.73 -23.91 -3.83
C ALA A 113 10.13 -23.45 -2.41
N HIS A 114 9.19 -23.43 -1.46
CA HIS A 114 9.36 -22.74 -0.16
C HIS A 114 9.25 -23.65 1.07
N LYS A 115 8.95 -24.94 0.90
CA LYS A 115 8.81 -25.87 2.03
C LYS A 115 10.05 -25.84 2.94
N GLY A 116 9.81 -25.58 4.23
CA GLY A 116 10.85 -25.52 5.26
C GLY A 116 11.74 -24.26 5.21
N ARG A 117 11.38 -23.26 4.41
CA ARG A 117 12.10 -21.98 4.33
C ARG A 117 11.29 -20.84 4.89
N THR A 118 11.96 -19.86 5.46
CA THR A 118 11.36 -18.58 5.79
C THR A 118 11.34 -17.71 4.54
N VAL A 119 10.18 -17.13 4.23
CA VAL A 119 9.95 -16.27 3.08
C VAL A 119 9.45 -14.92 3.56
N ARG A 120 10.07 -13.84 3.09
CA ARG A 120 9.62 -12.48 3.37
C ARG A 120 8.34 -12.19 2.59
N ALA A 121 7.39 -11.52 3.23
CA ALA A 121 6.13 -11.17 2.60
C ALA A 121 5.63 -9.80 3.05
N VAL A 122 4.86 -9.11 2.19
CA VAL A 122 4.14 -7.89 2.54
C VAL A 122 2.67 -8.24 2.74
N VAL A 123 2.14 -7.94 3.92
CA VAL A 123 0.72 -8.18 4.22
C VAL A 123 -0.15 -7.12 3.54
N GLU A 124 -1.01 -7.58 2.63
CA GLU A 124 -1.86 -6.70 1.81
C GLU A 124 -3.26 -6.51 2.39
N GLN A 125 -3.78 -7.55 3.03
CA GLN A 125 -5.14 -7.55 3.55
C GLN A 125 -5.24 -8.50 4.74
N VAL A 126 -5.95 -8.10 5.77
CA VAL A 126 -6.29 -8.98 6.90
C VAL A 126 -7.78 -9.36 6.80
N GLY A 127 -8.06 -10.65 6.74
CA GLY A 127 -9.41 -11.20 6.65
C GLY A 127 -10.05 -11.46 8.02
N SER A 128 -9.24 -11.97 8.97
CA SER A 128 -9.66 -12.27 10.35
C SER A 128 -8.45 -12.18 11.28
N GLY A 129 -8.62 -12.52 12.54
CA GLY A 129 -7.51 -12.58 13.51
C GLY A 129 -6.39 -13.57 13.14
N SER A 130 -6.70 -14.60 12.33
CA SER A 130 -5.73 -15.64 11.95
C SER A 130 -5.61 -15.85 10.43
N ALA A 131 -6.24 -15.00 9.60
CA ALA A 131 -6.19 -15.14 8.15
C ALA A 131 -5.90 -13.80 7.48
N PHE A 132 -4.95 -13.78 6.56
CA PHE A 132 -4.57 -12.60 5.82
C PHE A 132 -4.11 -12.96 4.40
N ARG A 133 -3.96 -11.97 3.53
CA ARG A 133 -3.36 -12.11 2.21
C ARG A 133 -2.03 -11.38 2.19
N ALA A 134 -1.03 -12.00 1.59
CA ALA A 134 0.31 -11.44 1.50
C ALA A 134 0.88 -11.60 0.09
N THR A 135 1.79 -10.70 -0.25
CA THR A 135 2.63 -10.79 -1.45
C THR A 135 3.99 -11.30 -1.03
N LEU A 136 4.39 -12.47 -1.52
CA LEU A 136 5.69 -13.07 -1.24
C LEU A 136 6.80 -12.31 -1.97
N LEU A 137 7.98 -12.23 -1.35
CA LEU A 137 9.16 -11.58 -1.92
C LEU A 137 10.27 -12.62 -2.16
N PRO A 138 11.01 -12.53 -3.25
CA PRO A 138 10.96 -11.54 -4.32
C PRO A 138 10.02 -11.89 -5.49
N GLY A 139 9.32 -13.02 -5.46
CA GLY A 139 8.55 -13.56 -6.59
C GLY A 139 7.26 -12.84 -6.89
N PHE A 140 6.71 -12.09 -5.93
CA PHE A 140 5.45 -11.33 -6.01
C PHE A 140 4.18 -12.19 -6.15
N GLU A 141 4.25 -13.46 -5.75
CA GLU A 141 3.07 -14.29 -5.64
C GLU A 141 2.14 -13.77 -4.54
N HIS A 142 0.86 -13.65 -4.88
CA HIS A 142 -0.16 -13.22 -3.93
C HIS A 142 -0.86 -14.44 -3.35
N VAL A 143 -0.73 -14.64 -2.04
CA VAL A 143 -1.18 -15.87 -1.38
C VAL A 143 -2.10 -15.59 -0.19
N PRO A 144 -3.14 -16.42 0.03
CA PRO A 144 -3.84 -16.48 1.31
C PRO A 144 -2.94 -17.20 2.34
N VAL A 145 -2.86 -16.63 3.53
CA VAL A 145 -2.10 -17.20 4.65
C VAL A 145 -3.04 -17.44 5.81
N PHE A 146 -2.98 -18.64 6.37
CA PHE A 146 -3.70 -19.02 7.57
C PHE A 146 -2.68 -19.38 8.66
N VAL A 147 -2.79 -18.74 9.82
CA VAL A 147 -1.87 -18.98 10.93
C VAL A 147 -2.16 -20.36 11.52
N ALA A 148 -1.18 -21.24 11.42
CA ALA A 148 -1.30 -22.60 11.93
C ALA A 148 -1.46 -22.63 13.46
N GLY A 149 -2.31 -23.53 13.95
CA GLY A 149 -2.53 -23.73 15.39
C GLY A 149 -3.42 -22.68 16.04
N LEU A 150 -3.99 -21.74 15.28
CA LEU A 150 -4.92 -20.73 15.79
C LEU A 150 -6.29 -20.86 15.15
N GLN A 151 -7.32 -20.71 15.98
CA GLN A 151 -8.69 -20.49 15.52
C GLN A 151 -9.20 -19.22 16.19
N CYS A 152 -9.37 -18.16 15.39
CA CYS A 152 -9.94 -16.91 15.87
C CYS A 152 -11.45 -16.88 15.66
N PRO A 153 -12.19 -16.04 16.43
CA PRO A 153 -13.59 -15.80 16.19
C PRO A 153 -13.84 -15.35 14.73
N SER A 154 -14.92 -15.86 14.15
CA SER A 154 -15.26 -15.60 12.75
C SER A 154 -15.67 -14.14 12.52
N MET A 155 -15.33 -13.59 11.36
CA MET A 155 -15.85 -12.31 10.87
C MET A 155 -17.23 -12.44 10.23
N GLY A 156 -17.85 -13.64 10.27
CA GLY A 156 -19.07 -13.91 9.53
C GLY A 156 -18.84 -13.98 8.02
N ARG A 157 -19.92 -14.19 7.28
CA ARG A 157 -19.88 -14.17 5.82
C ARG A 157 -21.01 -13.29 5.30
N ARG A 158 -20.71 -12.43 4.35
CA ARG A 158 -21.77 -11.75 3.60
C ARG A 158 -22.50 -12.76 2.73
N ALA A 159 -23.80 -12.53 2.51
CA ALA A 159 -24.55 -13.28 1.53
C ALA A 159 -23.85 -13.26 0.16
N ALA A 160 -23.65 -14.41 -0.44
CA ALA A 160 -22.94 -14.53 -1.72
C ALA A 160 -23.85 -14.21 -2.92
N ALA A 161 -25.17 -14.22 -2.74
CA ALA A 161 -26.16 -13.89 -3.76
C ALA A 161 -27.39 -13.23 -3.12
N GLU A 162 -28.20 -12.57 -3.94
CA GLU A 162 -29.49 -12.02 -3.54
C GLU A 162 -30.40 -13.15 -3.06
N GLY A 163 -30.87 -13.09 -1.79
CA GLY A 163 -31.68 -14.13 -1.14
C GLY A 163 -30.91 -15.18 -0.34
N ALA A 164 -29.57 -15.18 -0.34
CA ALA A 164 -28.78 -16.02 0.55
C ALA A 164 -28.59 -15.32 1.92
N GLU A 165 -28.72 -16.07 3.02
CA GLU A 165 -28.43 -15.54 4.34
C GLU A 165 -26.92 -15.54 4.61
N GLY A 166 -26.37 -14.38 4.99
CA GLY A 166 -25.03 -14.26 5.53
C GLY A 166 -24.97 -14.78 6.97
N THR A 167 -23.81 -15.19 7.43
CA THR A 167 -23.61 -15.49 8.85
C THR A 167 -23.07 -14.25 9.57
N PRO A 168 -23.66 -13.88 10.74
CA PRO A 168 -23.14 -12.75 11.52
C PRO A 168 -21.72 -13.06 12.04
N PRO A 169 -20.93 -12.04 12.38
CA PRO A 169 -19.64 -12.23 13.02
C PRO A 169 -19.82 -12.80 14.44
N ASP A 170 -18.87 -13.62 14.86
CA ASP A 170 -18.79 -14.10 16.23
C ASP A 170 -18.47 -12.94 17.19
N LYS A 171 -18.79 -13.12 18.47
CA LYS A 171 -18.32 -12.23 19.53
C LYS A 171 -16.78 -12.13 19.46
N TRP A 172 -16.24 -10.91 19.50
CA TRP A 172 -14.81 -10.61 19.40
C TRP A 172 -14.16 -10.83 18.01
N GLY A 173 -14.93 -11.15 16.97
CA GLY A 173 -14.39 -11.31 15.62
C GLY A 173 -13.73 -10.03 15.10
N GLY A 174 -14.40 -8.89 15.28
CA GLY A 174 -13.90 -7.57 14.87
C GLY A 174 -12.62 -7.17 15.62
N GLU A 175 -12.58 -7.39 16.93
CA GLU A 175 -11.44 -7.07 17.78
C GLU A 175 -10.23 -7.95 17.46
N ALA A 176 -10.44 -9.24 17.22
CA ALA A 176 -9.38 -10.16 16.81
C ALA A 176 -8.78 -9.74 15.47
N LYS A 177 -9.63 -9.35 14.50
CA LYS A 177 -9.18 -8.82 13.22
C LYS A 177 -8.39 -7.54 13.39
N GLN A 178 -8.93 -6.56 14.14
CA GLN A 178 -8.26 -5.28 14.40
C GLN A 178 -6.92 -5.46 15.09
N PHE A 179 -6.83 -6.39 16.06
CA PHE A 179 -5.57 -6.73 16.71
C PHE A 179 -4.49 -7.14 15.71
N THR A 180 -4.85 -7.96 14.74
CA THR A 180 -3.95 -8.42 13.68
C THR A 180 -3.63 -7.30 12.69
N GLU A 181 -4.63 -6.52 12.26
CA GLU A 181 -4.45 -5.36 11.36
C GLU A 181 -3.43 -4.36 11.91
N LEU A 182 -3.56 -3.96 13.16
CA LEU A 182 -2.65 -3.00 13.79
C LEU A 182 -1.19 -3.48 13.85
N ARG A 183 -0.96 -4.79 13.78
CA ARG A 183 0.37 -5.39 13.90
C ARG A 183 1.04 -5.69 12.59
N ILE A 184 0.29 -6.21 11.61
CA ILE A 184 0.90 -6.76 10.39
C ILE A 184 0.41 -6.10 9.09
N LEU A 185 -0.76 -5.43 9.08
CA LEU A 185 -1.27 -4.82 7.84
C LEU A 185 -0.28 -3.80 7.28
N SER A 186 -0.04 -3.89 5.97
CA SER A 186 0.93 -3.06 5.24
C SER A 186 2.36 -3.16 5.78
N ARG A 187 2.70 -4.22 6.49
CA ARG A 187 4.07 -4.46 6.97
C ARG A 187 4.69 -5.63 6.25
N GLU A 188 6.01 -5.61 6.21
CA GLU A 188 6.79 -6.77 5.84
C GLU A 188 6.94 -7.70 7.06
N VAL A 189 6.72 -8.97 6.84
CA VAL A 189 6.76 -10.05 7.84
C VAL A 189 7.63 -11.19 7.33
#